data_c908ea33b80ea7787e5552e49a70716c
#
_entry.id   c908ea33b80ea7787e5552e49a70716c
#
_cell.length_a   1.000
_cell.length_b   1.000
_cell.length_c   1.000
_cell.angle_alpha   90.00
_cell.angle_beta   90.00
_cell.angle_gamma   90.00
#
_symmetry.space_group_name_H-M   'P 1'
#
loop_
_entity.id
_entity.type
_entity.pdbx_description
1 polymer ?
#
loop_
_entity_poly.entity_id
_entity_poly.type
_entity_poly.pdbx_seq_one_letter_code
_entity_poly.pdbx_strand_id
1 'polypeptide(L)'
;MTNSKPTAIAMTSPSHNPGTSPGSPEQVSPPKSFSCLTYRTRNIGDIIQTIALSRLLPPMAAVFRHQLESAPTDRLFVVNGFLERDRPPLHGATCLFAGISGPYMRKPLYLDWLRRSPWPVGARDPVTATRLSLAGIPTQLSGCATLTLPRYNGPRQGIVSVDFNGPGTRLHHHIPRSLTLPEQWALADLLLTKYRTAEAVYTSRLHVALPCLAFGTPVFIASPEVRGFPERFSLIKEMGIPFDQLVSRDISAHANQYIQFLESHLGQPIIPSDPKPPALVSTDHLRLRDRTRFAAEDLWYTLQFNWGREGRRLRRLRSRSRSTLATLPDSQNPPP
;
A
#
# COMPACT_ATOMS: atom_id res chain seq x y z
N MET A 1 42.44 -8.52 -67.24
CA MET A 1 41.53 -7.45 -67.66
C MET A 1 40.22 -8.08 -68.09
N THR A 2 39.24 -8.19 -67.22
CA THR A 2 37.83 -8.46 -67.60
C THR A 2 36.92 -7.79 -66.60
N ASN A 3 36.29 -6.74 -67.06
CA ASN A 3 35.28 -5.95 -66.34
C ASN A 3 33.96 -6.73 -66.28
N SER A 4 33.47 -7.03 -65.11
CA SER A 4 32.09 -7.50 -64.91
C SER A 4 31.31 -6.43 -64.15
N LYS A 5 30.28 -5.87 -64.83
CA LYS A 5 29.30 -4.91 -64.26
C LYS A 5 28.39 -5.62 -63.26
N PRO A 6 27.96 -4.98 -62.15
CA PRO A 6 26.92 -5.51 -61.28
C PRO A 6 25.53 -5.22 -61.88
N THR A 7 24.70 -6.25 -61.87
CA THR A 7 23.28 -6.24 -62.26
C THR A 7 22.47 -5.64 -61.11
N ALA A 8 21.74 -4.57 -61.39
CA ALA A 8 20.81 -3.95 -60.42
C ALA A 8 19.53 -4.82 -60.26
N ILE A 9 19.26 -5.27 -59.07
CA ILE A 9 18.01 -5.95 -58.72
C ILE A 9 16.98 -4.86 -58.33
N ALA A 10 15.92 -4.74 -59.14
CA ALA A 10 14.80 -3.84 -58.87
C ALA A 10 14.00 -4.38 -57.66
N MET A 11 13.98 -3.64 -56.56
CA MET A 11 13.09 -3.88 -55.44
C MET A 11 11.70 -3.32 -55.77
N THR A 12 10.72 -4.19 -55.94
CA THR A 12 9.30 -3.85 -56.03
C THR A 12 8.79 -3.55 -54.60
N SER A 13 8.36 -2.29 -54.39
CA SER A 13 7.70 -1.88 -53.14
C SER A 13 6.31 -2.51 -53.03
N PRO A 14 5.91 -3.06 -51.89
CA PRO A 14 4.55 -3.51 -51.68
C PRO A 14 3.61 -2.29 -51.56
N SER A 15 2.51 -2.33 -52.32
CA SER A 15 1.44 -1.35 -52.30
C SER A 15 0.80 -1.31 -50.91
N HIS A 16 0.91 -0.17 -50.23
CA HIS A 16 0.16 0.14 -49.02
C HIS A 16 -1.33 0.32 -49.37
N ASN A 17 -2.16 -0.54 -48.80
CA ASN A 17 -3.61 -0.40 -48.84
C ASN A 17 -4.01 0.60 -47.70
N PRO A 18 -4.55 1.79 -48.03
CA PRO A 18 -5.00 2.75 -47.04
C PRO A 18 -6.46 2.47 -46.70
N GLY A 19 -6.74 1.68 -45.64
CA GLY A 19 -8.12 1.47 -45.33
C GLY A 19 -8.40 0.58 -44.10
N THR A 20 -8.00 1.03 -42.92
CA THR A 20 -8.77 0.83 -41.69
C THR A 20 -8.28 1.87 -40.68
N SER A 21 -9.01 2.97 -40.57
CA SER A 21 -8.85 3.89 -39.44
C SER A 21 -9.02 3.08 -38.14
N PRO A 22 -8.14 3.25 -37.14
CA PRO A 22 -8.35 2.64 -35.84
C PRO A 22 -9.69 3.16 -35.31
N GLY A 23 -10.65 2.25 -35.09
CA GLY A 23 -11.97 2.57 -34.53
C GLY A 23 -11.77 3.41 -33.26
N SER A 24 -12.50 4.51 -33.18
CA SER A 24 -12.57 5.34 -31.97
C SER A 24 -12.80 4.42 -30.78
N PRO A 25 -12.10 4.60 -29.65
CA PRO A 25 -12.34 3.76 -28.47
C PRO A 25 -13.81 3.84 -28.12
N GLU A 26 -14.48 2.68 -28.14
CA GLU A 26 -15.87 2.53 -27.73
C GLU A 26 -16.03 3.21 -26.36
N GLN A 27 -16.86 4.23 -26.27
CA GLN A 27 -17.11 4.95 -25.02
C GLN A 27 -17.78 3.96 -24.07
N VAL A 28 -16.99 3.33 -23.22
CA VAL A 28 -17.49 2.48 -22.14
C VAL A 28 -18.34 3.37 -21.23
N SER A 29 -19.64 3.11 -21.19
CA SER A 29 -20.55 3.81 -20.26
C SER A 29 -20.00 3.73 -18.84
N PRO A 30 -20.06 4.81 -18.05
CA PRO A 30 -19.50 4.83 -16.71
C PRO A 30 -20.10 3.68 -15.88
N PRO A 31 -19.28 2.95 -15.14
CA PRO A 31 -19.75 1.80 -14.37
C PRO A 31 -20.73 2.26 -13.29
N LYS A 32 -21.88 1.58 -13.20
CA LYS A 32 -22.93 1.90 -12.24
C LYS A 32 -22.61 1.48 -10.80
N SER A 33 -21.64 0.59 -10.62
CA SER A 33 -21.26 0.04 -9.31
C SER A 33 -19.78 -0.35 -9.26
N PHE A 34 -19.20 -0.29 -8.06
CA PHE A 34 -17.78 -0.50 -7.82
C PHE A 34 -17.53 -1.60 -6.80
N SER A 35 -16.37 -2.25 -6.94
CA SER A 35 -15.81 -3.12 -5.91
C SER A 35 -14.38 -2.67 -5.57
N CYS A 36 -13.94 -2.94 -4.35
CA CYS A 36 -12.58 -2.63 -3.90
C CYS A 36 -11.96 -3.81 -3.15
N LEU A 37 -10.65 -3.73 -2.95
CA LEU A 37 -9.96 -4.68 -2.09
C LEU A 37 -10.22 -4.39 -0.61
N THR A 38 -10.40 -5.46 0.17
CA THR A 38 -10.26 -5.46 1.61
C THR A 38 -9.31 -6.56 2.05
N TYR A 39 -8.91 -6.55 3.30
CA TYR A 39 -7.75 -7.33 3.74
C TYR A 39 -8.03 -8.07 5.05
N ARG A 40 -7.52 -9.30 5.14
CA ARG A 40 -7.32 -10.02 6.40
C ARG A 40 -5.82 -10.12 6.67
N THR A 41 -5.24 -9.00 7.02
CA THR A 41 -3.81 -8.92 7.29
C THR A 41 -3.56 -8.49 8.73
N ARG A 42 -2.32 -8.66 9.18
CA ARG A 42 -1.89 -8.09 10.45
C ARG A 42 -1.45 -6.63 10.34
N ASN A 43 -1.66 -6.01 9.19
CA ASN A 43 -1.20 -4.65 8.92
C ASN A 43 -2.40 -3.75 8.60
N ILE A 44 -2.80 -2.92 9.55
CA ILE A 44 -3.93 -2.00 9.40
C ILE A 44 -3.72 -0.98 8.27
N GLY A 45 -2.47 -0.77 7.84
CA GLY A 45 -2.14 0.13 6.72
C GLY A 45 -2.82 -0.26 5.40
N ASP A 46 -3.17 -1.53 5.22
CA ASP A 46 -3.89 -1.99 4.04
C ASP A 46 -5.35 -1.52 4.08
N ILE A 47 -5.99 -1.51 5.27
CA ILE A 47 -7.34 -0.95 5.46
C ILE A 47 -7.35 0.57 5.30
N ILE A 48 -6.31 1.26 5.75
CA ILE A 48 -6.16 2.70 5.54
C ILE A 48 -6.20 3.07 4.05
N GLN A 49 -5.63 2.24 3.18
CA GLN A 49 -5.72 2.44 1.74
C GLN A 49 -7.17 2.29 1.23
N THR A 50 -7.91 1.32 1.75
CA THR A 50 -9.33 1.13 1.39
C THR A 50 -10.17 2.33 1.88
N ILE A 51 -9.91 2.84 3.08
CA ILE A 51 -10.56 4.06 3.61
C ILE A 51 -10.30 5.25 2.67
N ALA A 52 -9.06 5.46 2.28
CA ALA A 52 -8.72 6.57 1.39
C ALA A 52 -9.42 6.45 0.02
N LEU A 53 -9.46 5.23 -0.55
CA LEU A 53 -10.16 4.99 -1.81
C LEU A 53 -11.68 5.19 -1.70
N SER A 54 -12.29 4.79 -0.58
CA SER A 54 -13.75 4.93 -0.35
C SER A 54 -14.22 6.38 -0.26
N ARG A 55 -13.32 7.31 -0.08
CA ARG A 55 -13.62 8.75 -0.15
C ARG A 55 -13.79 9.26 -1.57
N LEU A 56 -13.18 8.58 -2.53
CA LEU A 56 -13.09 9.01 -3.93
C LEU A 56 -14.14 8.36 -4.83
N LEU A 57 -14.75 7.29 -4.37
CA LEU A 57 -15.68 6.49 -5.17
C LEU A 57 -17.03 6.38 -4.47
N PRO A 58 -18.12 6.18 -5.23
CA PRO A 58 -19.42 5.83 -4.67
C PRO A 58 -19.34 4.60 -3.75
N PRO A 59 -20.39 4.29 -2.96
CA PRO A 59 -20.39 3.11 -2.11
C PRO A 59 -19.98 1.85 -2.85
N MET A 60 -18.97 1.17 -2.33
CA MET A 60 -18.33 0.01 -2.95
C MET A 60 -18.69 -1.28 -2.25
N ALA A 61 -18.58 -2.39 -2.98
CA ALA A 61 -18.53 -3.72 -2.39
C ALA A 61 -17.08 -4.15 -2.14
N ALA A 62 -16.79 -4.80 -1.02
CA ALA A 62 -15.45 -5.25 -0.67
C ALA A 62 -15.24 -6.71 -1.04
N VAL A 63 -14.10 -6.99 -1.67
CA VAL A 63 -13.60 -8.33 -1.98
C VAL A 63 -12.33 -8.57 -1.19
N PHE A 64 -12.27 -9.66 -0.45
CA PHE A 64 -11.04 -9.99 0.26
C PHE A 64 -9.92 -10.34 -0.71
N ARG A 65 -8.74 -9.77 -0.50
CA ARG A 65 -7.55 -9.99 -1.33
C ARG A 65 -7.22 -11.48 -1.56
N HIS A 66 -7.46 -12.33 -0.59
CA HIS A 66 -7.25 -13.78 -0.71
C HIS A 66 -8.41 -14.55 -1.37
N GLN A 67 -9.47 -13.85 -1.78
CA GLN A 67 -10.66 -14.38 -2.43
C GLN A 67 -10.96 -13.63 -3.74
N LEU A 68 -9.93 -13.23 -4.47
CA LEU A 68 -10.09 -12.47 -5.73
C LEU A 68 -10.90 -13.24 -6.77
N GLU A 69 -10.91 -14.57 -6.70
CA GLU A 69 -11.74 -15.43 -7.53
C GLU A 69 -13.24 -15.22 -7.33
N SER A 70 -13.64 -14.62 -6.21
CA SER A 70 -15.03 -14.25 -5.93
C SER A 70 -15.39 -12.82 -6.35
N ALA A 71 -14.49 -12.12 -7.04
CA ALA A 71 -14.76 -10.77 -7.49
C ALA A 71 -15.96 -10.75 -8.46
N PRO A 72 -16.97 -9.86 -8.22
CA PRO A 72 -18.13 -9.75 -9.10
C PRO A 72 -17.73 -9.27 -10.49
N THR A 73 -18.37 -9.82 -11.50
CA THR A 73 -18.11 -9.47 -12.92
C THR A 73 -19.01 -8.35 -13.43
N ASP A 74 -20.07 -8.01 -12.69
CA ASP A 74 -21.06 -6.97 -12.99
C ASP A 74 -20.65 -5.57 -12.50
N ARG A 75 -19.46 -5.46 -11.92
CA ARG A 75 -18.93 -4.23 -11.32
C ARG A 75 -17.53 -3.94 -11.78
N LEU A 76 -17.17 -2.65 -11.78
CA LEU A 76 -15.77 -2.27 -11.94
C LEU A 76 -15.00 -2.54 -10.65
N PHE A 77 -14.01 -3.42 -10.73
CA PHE A 77 -13.16 -3.73 -9.59
C PHE A 77 -11.95 -2.80 -9.55
N VAL A 78 -11.96 -1.85 -8.63
CA VAL A 78 -10.82 -0.94 -8.42
C VAL A 78 -9.81 -1.60 -7.50
N VAL A 79 -8.69 -2.00 -8.07
CA VAL A 79 -7.61 -2.71 -7.39
C VAL A 79 -6.56 -1.71 -6.95
N ASN A 80 -6.40 -1.54 -5.64
CA ASN A 80 -5.37 -0.68 -5.05
C ASN A 80 -4.55 -1.45 -4.01
N GLY A 81 -3.35 -0.97 -3.71
CA GLY A 81 -2.54 -1.48 -2.60
C GLY A 81 -1.49 -2.51 -2.99
N PHE A 82 -1.09 -3.31 -2.02
CA PHE A 82 0.05 -4.22 -2.15
C PHE A 82 -0.40 -5.61 -2.56
N LEU A 83 0.03 -6.05 -3.75
CA LEU A 83 -0.25 -7.38 -4.29
C LEU A 83 0.90 -8.33 -3.95
N GLU A 84 0.62 -9.34 -3.15
CA GLU A 84 1.60 -10.37 -2.76
C GLU A 84 1.38 -11.68 -3.54
N ARG A 85 0.95 -12.71 -2.82
CA ARG A 85 0.81 -14.09 -3.32
C ARG A 85 -0.62 -14.43 -3.71
N ASP A 86 -1.44 -13.42 -3.86
CA ASP A 86 -2.86 -13.59 -4.12
C ASP A 86 -3.09 -14.13 -5.53
N ARG A 87 -4.20 -14.82 -5.72
CA ARG A 87 -4.62 -15.29 -7.04
C ARG A 87 -5.41 -14.18 -7.73
N PRO A 88 -5.09 -13.82 -8.97
CA PRO A 88 -5.93 -12.91 -9.73
C PRO A 88 -7.31 -13.54 -9.98
N PRO A 89 -8.36 -12.72 -10.23
CA PRO A 89 -9.68 -13.23 -10.57
C PRO A 89 -9.62 -14.20 -11.74
N LEU A 90 -10.21 -15.38 -11.58
CA LEU A 90 -10.28 -16.40 -12.64
C LEU A 90 -11.30 -16.04 -13.72
N HIS A 91 -12.27 -15.20 -13.39
CA HIS A 91 -13.37 -14.76 -14.26
C HIS A 91 -13.16 -13.32 -14.74
N GLY A 92 -13.80 -12.96 -15.85
CA GLY A 92 -13.62 -11.71 -16.59
C GLY A 92 -14.07 -10.43 -15.87
N ALA A 93 -13.73 -10.28 -14.59
CA ALA A 93 -13.96 -9.02 -13.88
C ALA A 93 -13.15 -7.91 -14.53
N THR A 94 -13.81 -6.81 -14.91
CA THR A 94 -13.14 -5.62 -15.40
C THR A 94 -12.44 -4.93 -14.24
N CYS A 95 -11.11 -4.74 -14.37
CA CYS A 95 -10.28 -4.18 -13.30
C CYS A 95 -9.67 -2.85 -13.71
N LEU A 96 -9.80 -1.83 -12.86
CA LEU A 96 -8.98 -0.62 -12.88
C LEU A 96 -7.91 -0.73 -11.78
N PHE A 97 -6.66 -0.82 -12.18
CA PHE A 97 -5.54 -0.85 -11.25
C PHE A 97 -5.13 0.57 -10.89
N ALA A 98 -5.31 0.99 -9.63
CA ALA A 98 -5.06 2.34 -9.16
C ALA A 98 -4.18 2.34 -7.92
N GLY A 99 -2.89 2.59 -8.09
CA GLY A 99 -1.93 2.64 -6.99
C GLY A 99 -1.49 1.26 -6.49
N ILE A 100 -1.33 0.30 -7.40
CA ILE A 100 -0.82 -1.02 -7.05
C ILE A 100 0.70 -1.03 -6.89
N SER A 101 1.19 -1.94 -6.04
CA SER A 101 2.60 -2.23 -5.85
C SER A 101 2.79 -3.68 -5.42
N GLY A 102 3.97 -4.25 -5.63
CA GLY A 102 4.30 -5.58 -5.10
C GLY A 102 5.45 -6.26 -5.82
N PRO A 103 6.20 -7.12 -5.10
CA PRO A 103 7.35 -7.81 -5.67
C PRO A 103 6.96 -8.97 -6.60
N TYR A 104 5.75 -9.50 -6.47
CA TYR A 104 5.30 -10.72 -7.17
C TYR A 104 4.63 -10.45 -8.52
N MET A 105 4.50 -9.19 -8.93
CA MET A 105 3.90 -8.81 -10.22
C MET A 105 4.68 -9.28 -11.45
N ARG A 106 5.85 -9.94 -11.26
CA ARG A 106 6.63 -10.59 -12.32
C ARG A 106 6.11 -11.96 -12.72
N LYS A 107 5.19 -12.56 -11.96
CA LYS A 107 4.66 -13.88 -12.26
C LYS A 107 3.77 -13.81 -13.48
N PRO A 108 3.86 -14.77 -14.43
CA PRO A 108 3.05 -14.78 -15.66
C PRO A 108 1.56 -14.57 -15.39
N LEU A 109 1.01 -15.25 -14.39
CA LEU A 109 -0.40 -15.15 -14.02
C LEU A 109 -0.82 -13.71 -13.67
N TYR A 110 0.05 -12.94 -12.98
CA TYR A 110 -0.20 -11.53 -12.67
C TYR A 110 -0.08 -10.64 -13.90
N LEU A 111 0.95 -10.86 -14.71
CA LEU A 111 1.14 -10.10 -15.94
C LEU A 111 -0.05 -10.28 -16.89
N ASP A 112 -0.58 -11.51 -17.00
CA ASP A 112 -1.76 -11.79 -17.80
C ASP A 112 -3.03 -11.10 -17.24
N TRP A 113 -3.16 -11.06 -15.92
CA TRP A 113 -4.24 -10.30 -15.31
C TRP A 113 -4.14 -8.80 -15.58
N LEU A 114 -2.95 -8.23 -15.43
CA LEU A 114 -2.70 -6.82 -15.69
C LEU A 114 -2.92 -6.44 -17.16
N ARG A 115 -2.54 -7.32 -18.10
CA ARG A 115 -2.76 -7.12 -19.55
C ARG A 115 -4.24 -7.11 -19.94
N ARG A 116 -5.11 -7.73 -19.15
CA ARG A 116 -6.56 -7.74 -19.40
C ARG A 116 -7.25 -6.45 -18.98
N SER A 117 -6.56 -5.54 -18.30
CA SER A 117 -7.11 -4.21 -18.01
C SER A 117 -7.28 -3.43 -19.32
N PRO A 118 -8.46 -2.83 -19.56
CA PRO A 118 -8.65 -1.95 -20.70
C PRO A 118 -7.92 -0.60 -20.55
N TRP A 119 -7.39 -0.31 -19.38
CA TRP A 119 -6.66 0.91 -19.06
C TRP A 119 -5.21 0.64 -18.68
N PRO A 120 -4.33 1.64 -18.80
CA PRO A 120 -2.99 1.56 -18.23
C PRO A 120 -3.03 1.23 -16.73
N VAL A 121 -2.07 0.46 -16.27
CA VAL A 121 -1.94 0.10 -14.86
C VAL A 121 -1.42 1.29 -14.06
N GLY A 122 -2.19 1.78 -13.11
CA GLY A 122 -1.76 2.79 -12.15
C GLY A 122 -0.80 2.22 -11.12
N ALA A 123 0.48 2.44 -11.30
CA ALA A 123 1.51 2.04 -10.35
C ALA A 123 1.59 3.04 -9.19
N ARG A 124 1.73 2.51 -7.97
CA ARG A 124 1.86 3.34 -6.77
C ARG A 124 3.18 4.10 -6.72
N ASP A 125 4.24 3.51 -7.22
CA ASP A 125 5.61 3.98 -7.05
C ASP A 125 6.45 3.74 -8.31
N PRO A 126 7.56 4.52 -8.51
CA PRO A 126 8.38 4.46 -9.72
C PRO A 126 9.00 3.08 -9.97
N VAL A 127 9.40 2.36 -8.93
CA VAL A 127 9.99 1.02 -9.07
C VAL A 127 8.96 0.05 -9.62
N THR A 128 7.72 0.13 -9.14
CA THR A 128 6.61 -0.66 -9.69
C THR A 128 6.32 -0.27 -11.14
N ALA A 129 6.26 1.03 -11.46
CA ALA A 129 6.02 1.51 -12.82
C ALA A 129 7.08 0.98 -13.79
N THR A 130 8.36 1.15 -13.46
CA THR A 130 9.48 0.66 -14.28
C THR A 130 9.41 -0.85 -14.51
N ARG A 131 9.14 -1.63 -13.45
CA ARG A 131 9.04 -3.10 -13.55
C ARG A 131 7.91 -3.55 -14.48
N LEU A 132 6.77 -2.90 -14.43
CA LEU A 132 5.63 -3.23 -15.29
C LEU A 132 5.88 -2.81 -16.74
N SER A 133 6.44 -1.62 -16.96
CA SER A 133 6.81 -1.16 -18.29
C SER A 133 7.83 -2.08 -18.97
N LEU A 134 8.86 -2.54 -18.24
CA LEU A 134 9.83 -3.52 -18.72
C LEU A 134 9.19 -4.90 -19.04
N ALA A 135 8.06 -5.22 -18.41
CA ALA A 135 7.27 -6.42 -18.72
C ALA A 135 6.25 -6.21 -19.85
N GLY A 136 6.29 -5.08 -20.56
CA GLY A 136 5.39 -4.74 -21.65
C GLY A 136 3.96 -4.45 -21.19
N ILE A 137 3.76 -4.00 -19.95
CA ILE A 137 2.46 -3.60 -19.43
C ILE A 137 2.33 -2.08 -19.57
N PRO A 138 1.29 -1.57 -20.27
CA PRO A 138 0.99 -0.14 -20.27
C PRO A 138 0.80 0.35 -18.83
N THR A 139 1.63 1.29 -18.41
CA THR A 139 1.70 1.70 -17.01
C THR A 139 1.83 3.22 -16.86
N GLN A 140 1.14 3.76 -15.88
CA GLN A 140 1.22 5.16 -15.47
C GLN A 140 1.53 5.23 -13.96
N LEU A 141 2.36 6.16 -13.53
CA LEU A 141 2.57 6.44 -12.12
C LEU A 141 1.33 7.17 -11.58
N SER A 142 0.50 6.49 -10.81
CA SER A 142 -0.71 7.07 -10.20
C SER A 142 -0.48 7.56 -8.77
N GLY A 143 0.50 7.02 -8.06
CA GLY A 143 0.67 7.29 -6.64
C GLY A 143 -0.21 6.40 -5.75
N CYS A 144 -0.54 6.89 -4.56
CA CYS A 144 -1.28 6.14 -3.55
C CYS A 144 -2.54 6.88 -3.11
N ALA A 145 -3.67 6.18 -3.00
CA ALA A 145 -4.93 6.75 -2.51
C ALA A 145 -4.79 7.48 -1.16
N THR A 146 -3.90 7.03 -0.28
CA THR A 146 -3.71 7.65 1.05
C THR A 146 -3.16 9.08 1.00
N LEU A 147 -2.61 9.51 -0.14
CA LEU A 147 -2.20 10.91 -0.34
C LEU A 147 -3.40 11.86 -0.54
N THR A 148 -4.58 11.32 -0.87
CA THR A 148 -5.81 12.10 -1.09
C THR A 148 -6.61 12.35 0.19
N LEU A 149 -6.12 11.91 1.35
CA LEU A 149 -6.74 12.21 2.64
C LEU A 149 -6.73 13.74 2.88
N PRO A 150 -7.79 14.31 3.45
CA PRO A 150 -7.94 15.76 3.52
C PRO A 150 -6.94 16.37 4.49
N ARG A 151 -6.38 17.52 4.12
CA ARG A 151 -5.53 18.31 5.02
C ARG A 151 -6.28 18.63 6.31
N TYR A 152 -5.59 18.53 7.43
CA TYR A 152 -6.15 18.83 8.74
C TYR A 152 -5.66 20.19 9.24
N ASN A 153 -6.58 21.08 9.52
CA ASN A 153 -6.30 22.46 9.98
C ASN A 153 -6.70 22.70 11.45
N GLY A 154 -7.14 21.64 12.15
CA GLY A 154 -7.50 21.73 13.58
C GLY A 154 -6.29 21.72 14.52
N PRO A 155 -6.53 21.79 15.82
CA PRO A 155 -5.49 21.78 16.84
C PRO A 155 -4.75 20.42 16.85
N ARG A 156 -3.45 20.48 17.08
CA ARG A 156 -2.57 19.32 17.19
C ARG A 156 -2.01 19.22 18.60
N GLN A 157 -1.90 18.00 19.11
CA GLN A 157 -1.41 17.76 20.47
C GLN A 157 -0.65 16.45 20.57
N GLY A 158 0.48 16.51 21.23
CA GLY A 158 1.31 15.36 21.58
C GLY A 158 2.03 14.72 20.41
N ILE A 159 2.95 13.83 20.75
CA ILE A 159 3.80 13.11 19.81
C ILE A 159 3.41 11.64 19.77
N VAL A 160 3.40 11.04 18.59
CA VAL A 160 3.04 9.65 18.37
C VAL A 160 4.18 8.90 17.67
N SER A 161 4.53 7.72 18.15
CA SER A 161 5.49 6.81 17.51
C SER A 161 4.80 5.52 17.10
N VAL A 162 4.82 5.21 15.79
CA VAL A 162 4.12 4.05 15.23
C VAL A 162 5.12 3.02 14.72
N ASP A 163 5.15 1.83 15.35
CA ASP A 163 6.13 0.77 15.06
C ASP A 163 7.59 1.27 15.02
N PHE A 164 7.87 2.31 15.78
CA PHE A 164 9.16 2.96 15.87
C PHE A 164 9.52 3.22 17.35
N ASN A 165 10.80 3.17 17.67
CA ASN A 165 11.28 3.45 19.02
C ASN A 165 11.61 4.95 19.14
N GLY A 166 10.60 5.79 19.08
CA GLY A 166 10.70 7.25 19.14
C GLY A 166 10.00 7.84 20.37
N PRO A 167 9.88 9.18 20.43
CA PRO A 167 9.23 9.90 21.52
C PRO A 167 7.70 9.73 21.51
N GLY A 168 7.05 10.10 22.63
CA GLY A 168 5.61 10.20 22.76
C GLY A 168 4.86 8.87 22.94
N THR A 169 3.59 8.87 22.57
CA THR A 169 2.71 7.70 22.69
C THR A 169 3.05 6.65 21.64
N ARG A 170 3.23 5.40 22.08
CA ARG A 170 3.54 4.29 21.17
C ARG A 170 2.28 3.61 20.68
N LEU A 171 2.14 3.54 19.37
CA LEU A 171 1.09 2.83 18.65
C LEU A 171 1.67 1.75 17.75
N HIS A 172 0.82 0.82 17.33
CA HIS A 172 1.19 -0.27 16.44
C HIS A 172 0.21 -0.41 15.28
N HIS A 173 0.73 -0.68 14.09
CA HIS A 173 -0.05 -1.06 12.91
C HIS A 173 -0.41 -2.55 12.89
N HIS A 174 0.13 -3.29 13.84
CA HIS A 174 -0.10 -4.72 13.91
C HIS A 174 -1.44 -5.01 14.59
N ILE A 175 -2.30 -5.77 13.91
CA ILE A 175 -3.64 -6.12 14.37
C ILE A 175 -3.88 -7.63 14.29
N PRO A 176 -4.77 -8.18 15.12
CA PRO A 176 -5.25 -9.55 14.97
C PRO A 176 -5.95 -9.76 13.63
N ARG A 177 -5.75 -10.92 13.01
CA ARG A 177 -6.47 -11.32 11.79
C ARG A 177 -7.92 -11.68 12.04
N SER A 178 -8.26 -11.95 13.28
CA SER A 178 -9.63 -12.28 13.72
C SER A 178 -10.59 -11.09 13.70
N LEU A 179 -10.07 -9.85 13.62
CA LEU A 179 -10.92 -8.67 13.55
C LEU A 179 -11.82 -8.69 12.31
N THR A 180 -13.09 -8.41 12.51
CA THR A 180 -14.05 -8.20 11.43
C THR A 180 -13.73 -6.94 10.65
N LEU A 181 -14.27 -6.79 9.42
CA LEU A 181 -14.06 -5.59 8.63
C LEU A 181 -14.53 -4.30 9.33
N PRO A 182 -15.71 -4.25 9.99
CA PRO A 182 -16.11 -3.08 10.78
C PRO A 182 -15.12 -2.74 11.91
N GLU A 183 -14.60 -3.73 12.62
CA GLU A 183 -13.61 -3.52 13.70
C GLU A 183 -12.28 -2.99 13.14
N GLN A 184 -11.81 -3.55 12.03
CA GLN A 184 -10.60 -3.06 11.35
C GLN A 184 -10.80 -1.62 10.87
N TRP A 185 -11.99 -1.30 10.33
CA TRP A 185 -12.32 0.03 9.87
C TRP A 185 -12.32 1.04 11.02
N ALA A 186 -13.00 0.74 12.11
CA ALA A 186 -13.05 1.59 13.31
C ALA A 186 -11.66 1.83 13.89
N LEU A 187 -10.81 0.80 13.94
CA LEU A 187 -9.43 0.92 14.41
C LEU A 187 -8.57 1.77 13.46
N ALA A 188 -8.73 1.60 12.15
CA ALA A 188 -8.01 2.41 11.16
C ALA A 188 -8.40 3.88 11.25
N ASP A 189 -9.69 4.19 11.41
CA ASP A 189 -10.19 5.56 11.58
C ASP A 189 -9.68 6.20 12.88
N LEU A 190 -9.65 5.44 13.97
CA LEU A 190 -9.04 5.88 15.24
C LEU A 190 -7.56 6.24 15.05
N LEU A 191 -6.79 5.39 14.36
CA LEU A 191 -5.38 5.64 14.08
C LEU A 191 -5.19 6.88 13.19
N LEU A 192 -5.97 7.01 12.11
CA LEU A 192 -5.96 8.19 11.25
C LEU A 192 -6.28 9.46 12.05
N THR A 193 -7.22 9.38 13.00
CA THR A 193 -7.52 10.49 13.91
C THR A 193 -6.31 10.84 14.78
N LYS A 194 -5.62 9.85 15.36
CA LYS A 194 -4.39 10.09 16.13
C LYS A 194 -3.28 10.71 15.27
N TYR A 195 -3.15 10.31 14.00
CA TYR A 195 -2.12 10.88 13.11
C TYR A 195 -2.43 12.33 12.74
N ARG A 196 -3.69 12.64 12.38
CA ARG A 196 -4.05 14.01 11.97
C ARG A 196 -3.99 15.02 13.12
N THR A 197 -4.24 14.58 14.37
CA THR A 197 -4.25 15.45 15.55
C THR A 197 -2.92 15.49 16.30
N ALA A 198 -1.91 14.71 15.90
CA ALA A 198 -0.58 14.74 16.51
C ALA A 198 0.21 15.99 16.07
N GLU A 199 1.03 16.54 16.96
CA GLU A 199 2.03 17.56 16.65
C GLU A 199 3.15 17.02 15.76
N ALA A 200 3.53 15.75 16.00
CA ALA A 200 4.48 15.03 15.18
C ALA A 200 4.25 13.52 15.26
N VAL A 201 4.56 12.81 14.16
CA VAL A 201 4.49 11.35 14.07
C VAL A 201 5.85 10.80 13.69
N TYR A 202 6.33 9.78 14.41
CA TYR A 202 7.57 9.04 14.12
C TYR A 202 7.21 7.64 13.65
N THR A 203 7.74 7.22 12.50
CA THR A 203 7.35 5.92 11.95
C THR A 203 8.40 5.29 11.03
N SER A 204 8.33 3.97 10.87
CA SER A 204 8.99 3.20 9.81
C SER A 204 7.97 2.58 8.84
N ARG A 205 6.70 3.05 8.86
CA ARG A 205 5.60 2.51 8.07
C ARG A 205 5.16 3.47 6.97
N LEU A 206 5.10 2.98 5.72
CA LEU A 206 4.66 3.77 4.58
C LEU A 206 3.23 4.32 4.77
N HIS A 207 2.27 3.44 5.16
CA HIS A 207 0.87 3.84 5.37
C HIS A 207 0.59 4.48 6.75
N VAL A 208 1.63 5.00 7.39
CA VAL A 208 1.58 6.05 8.43
C VAL A 208 2.12 7.34 7.86
N ALA A 209 3.27 7.25 7.16
CA ALA A 209 3.93 8.41 6.57
C ALA A 209 3.04 9.12 5.54
N LEU A 210 2.47 8.39 4.57
CA LEU A 210 1.64 8.98 3.52
C LEU A 210 0.39 9.68 4.07
N PRO A 211 -0.42 9.09 5.00
CA PRO A 211 -1.50 9.81 5.66
C PRO A 211 -1.05 11.06 6.41
N CYS A 212 0.06 11.02 7.15
CA CYS A 212 0.59 12.19 7.86
C CYS A 212 0.94 13.32 6.89
N LEU A 213 1.60 13.01 5.78
CA LEU A 213 1.89 13.99 4.73
C LEU A 213 0.61 14.60 4.16
N ALA A 214 -0.42 13.78 3.88
CA ALA A 214 -1.71 14.25 3.40
C ALA A 214 -2.39 15.19 4.40
N PHE A 215 -2.41 14.82 5.68
CA PHE A 215 -2.96 15.67 6.76
C PHE A 215 -2.13 16.94 7.02
N GLY A 216 -0.92 17.04 6.48
CA GLY A 216 0.05 18.08 6.83
C GLY A 216 0.60 17.93 8.25
N THR A 217 0.56 16.74 8.82
CA THR A 217 1.18 16.42 10.11
C THR A 217 2.67 16.23 9.92
N PRO A 218 3.53 16.93 10.69
CA PRO A 218 4.96 16.71 10.69
C PRO A 218 5.28 15.24 10.95
N VAL A 219 6.05 14.60 10.04
CA VAL A 219 6.36 13.18 10.14
C VAL A 219 7.86 12.91 10.02
N PHE A 220 8.38 12.11 10.95
CA PHE A 220 9.72 11.53 10.87
C PHE A 220 9.60 10.14 10.25
N ILE A 221 10.25 9.93 9.13
CA ILE A 221 10.24 8.65 8.41
C ILE A 221 11.62 8.02 8.58
N ALA A 222 11.70 6.93 9.33
CA ALA A 222 12.94 6.21 9.51
C ALA A 222 13.45 5.64 8.18
N SER A 223 14.77 5.70 7.96
CA SER A 223 15.41 5.15 6.77
C SER A 223 15.01 3.69 6.53
N PRO A 224 14.64 3.34 5.29
CA PRO A 224 14.22 1.98 4.93
C PRO A 224 15.36 0.96 4.96
N GLU A 225 16.62 1.37 5.01
CA GLU A 225 17.78 0.49 5.03
C GLU A 225 17.81 -0.47 6.21
N VAL A 226 17.13 -0.08 7.30
CA VAL A 226 17.02 -0.89 8.53
C VAL A 226 16.00 -2.04 8.40
N ARG A 227 15.12 -2.11 7.38
CA ARG A 227 14.02 -3.08 7.29
C ARG A 227 13.74 -3.61 5.88
N GLY A 228 14.67 -4.34 5.31
CA GLY A 228 14.39 -5.43 4.35
C GLY A 228 13.59 -5.22 3.06
N PHE A 229 12.99 -4.04 2.78
CA PHE A 229 12.31 -3.70 1.52
C PHE A 229 12.37 -2.19 1.26
N PRO A 230 13.54 -1.64 0.93
CA PRO A 230 13.70 -0.19 0.68
C PRO A 230 12.85 0.29 -0.49
N GLU A 231 12.57 -0.57 -1.46
CA GLU A 231 11.84 -0.26 -2.69
C GLU A 231 10.41 0.25 -2.44
N ARG A 232 9.73 -0.21 -1.38
CA ARG A 232 8.38 0.26 -1.06
C ARG A 232 8.30 1.75 -0.70
N PHE A 233 9.44 2.35 -0.35
CA PHE A 233 9.55 3.79 -0.08
C PHE A 233 9.97 4.59 -1.31
N SER A 234 10.01 3.99 -2.51
CA SER A 234 10.39 4.70 -3.73
C SER A 234 9.43 5.85 -4.04
N LEU A 235 8.15 5.78 -3.64
CA LEU A 235 7.24 6.92 -3.72
C LEU A 235 7.68 8.09 -2.82
N ILE A 236 8.14 7.83 -1.59
CA ILE A 236 8.67 8.88 -0.69
C ILE A 236 9.89 9.54 -1.30
N LYS A 237 10.79 8.75 -1.90
CA LYS A 237 11.99 9.25 -2.60
C LYS A 237 11.61 10.09 -3.82
N GLU A 238 10.64 9.65 -4.61
CA GLU A 238 10.10 10.38 -5.77
C GLU A 238 9.52 11.73 -5.38
N MET A 239 8.80 11.78 -4.26
CA MET A 239 8.28 13.03 -3.71
C MET A 239 9.37 13.95 -3.15
N GLY A 240 10.66 13.55 -3.19
CA GLY A 240 11.78 14.30 -2.64
C GLY A 240 11.69 14.50 -1.14
N ILE A 241 11.07 13.56 -0.41
CA ILE A 241 10.91 13.64 1.04
C ILE A 241 12.09 12.95 1.70
N PRO A 242 12.84 13.65 2.54
CA PRO A 242 14.01 13.10 3.23
C PRO A 242 13.60 12.12 4.34
N PHE A 243 14.51 11.20 4.65
CA PHE A 243 14.40 10.28 5.78
C PHE A 243 15.15 10.82 7.00
N ASP A 244 14.87 10.25 8.16
CA ASP A 244 15.54 10.49 9.45
C ASP A 244 15.49 11.94 9.94
N GLN A 245 14.50 12.69 9.46
CA GLN A 245 14.19 14.03 9.95
C GLN A 245 12.68 14.30 9.93
N LEU A 246 12.23 15.27 10.73
CA LEU A 246 10.83 15.71 10.71
C LEU A 246 10.57 16.55 9.46
N VAL A 247 9.52 16.18 8.74
CA VAL A 247 9.13 16.83 7.49
C VAL A 247 7.64 17.18 7.54
N SER A 248 7.33 18.40 7.13
CA SER A 248 5.98 18.83 6.75
C SER A 248 6.08 19.45 5.36
N ARG A 249 5.43 18.84 4.38
CA ARG A 249 5.51 19.28 2.98
C ARG A 249 4.13 19.26 2.34
N ASP A 250 3.89 20.19 1.44
CA ASP A 250 2.73 20.13 0.57
C ASP A 250 2.90 19.01 -0.46
N ILE A 251 1.91 18.12 -0.52
CA ILE A 251 1.87 16.97 -1.43
C ILE A 251 0.63 17.02 -2.34
N SER A 252 0.00 18.18 -2.46
CA SER A 252 -1.23 18.36 -3.25
C SER A 252 -1.09 17.93 -4.70
N ALA A 253 0.08 18.17 -5.32
CA ALA A 253 0.35 17.72 -6.68
C ALA A 253 0.24 16.20 -6.82
N HIS A 254 0.75 15.42 -5.85
CA HIS A 254 0.68 13.95 -5.87
C HIS A 254 -0.71 13.42 -5.54
N ALA A 255 -1.45 14.13 -4.67
CA ALA A 255 -2.86 13.83 -4.40
C ALA A 255 -3.70 14.06 -5.67
N ASN A 256 -3.51 15.18 -6.34
CA ASN A 256 -4.19 15.51 -7.60
C ASN A 256 -3.84 14.51 -8.71
N GLN A 257 -2.59 14.08 -8.80
CA GLN A 257 -2.17 13.04 -9.75
C GLN A 257 -2.98 11.75 -9.59
N TYR A 258 -3.24 11.31 -8.36
CA TYR A 258 -4.06 10.12 -8.10
C TYR A 258 -5.53 10.34 -8.49
N ILE A 259 -6.09 11.50 -8.15
CA ILE A 259 -7.47 11.87 -8.52
C ILE A 259 -7.60 11.93 -10.04
N GLN A 260 -6.72 12.65 -10.74
CA GLN A 260 -6.71 12.76 -12.20
C GLN A 260 -6.57 11.39 -12.88
N PHE A 261 -5.77 10.48 -12.30
CA PHE A 261 -5.69 9.11 -12.81
C PHE A 261 -7.07 8.43 -12.74
N LEU A 262 -7.80 8.54 -11.65
CA LEU A 262 -9.15 7.97 -11.55
C LEU A 262 -10.13 8.65 -12.51
N GLU A 263 -10.15 9.97 -12.56
CA GLU A 263 -11.06 10.76 -13.41
C GLU A 263 -10.89 10.41 -14.89
N SER A 264 -9.63 10.34 -15.37
CA SER A 264 -9.34 10.03 -16.76
C SER A 264 -9.78 8.63 -17.19
N HIS A 265 -9.87 7.67 -16.26
CA HIS A 265 -10.25 6.29 -16.56
C HIS A 265 -11.72 5.98 -16.22
N LEU A 266 -12.32 6.76 -15.32
CA LEU A 266 -13.74 6.63 -14.98
C LEU A 266 -14.65 7.53 -15.82
N GLY A 267 -14.09 8.50 -16.54
CA GLY A 267 -14.83 9.43 -17.38
C GLY A 267 -15.76 10.37 -16.61
N GLN A 268 -15.49 10.60 -15.33
CA GLN A 268 -16.29 11.47 -14.48
C GLN A 268 -15.44 12.15 -13.40
N PRO A 269 -15.82 13.36 -12.96
CA PRO A 269 -15.15 14.06 -11.87
C PRO A 269 -15.22 13.28 -10.56
N ILE A 270 -14.14 13.32 -9.79
CA ILE A 270 -14.08 12.74 -8.46
C ILE A 270 -14.32 13.82 -7.40
N ILE A 271 -15.45 13.71 -6.71
CA ILE A 271 -15.77 14.58 -5.58
C ILE A 271 -15.54 13.81 -4.29
N PRO A 272 -14.46 14.09 -3.53
CA PRO A 272 -14.20 13.39 -2.28
C PRO A 272 -15.33 13.57 -1.26
N SER A 273 -15.72 12.48 -0.63
CA SER A 273 -16.77 12.44 0.40
C SER A 273 -16.27 11.82 1.70
N ASP A 274 -17.09 11.79 2.73
CA ASP A 274 -16.76 11.06 3.94
C ASP A 274 -16.66 9.56 3.66
N PRO A 275 -15.64 8.89 4.22
CA PRO A 275 -15.42 7.48 3.93
C PRO A 275 -16.53 6.62 4.52
N LYS A 276 -17.03 5.69 3.71
CA LYS A 276 -18.03 4.70 4.14
C LYS A 276 -17.44 3.30 4.06
N PRO A 277 -17.61 2.47 5.11
CA PRO A 277 -17.16 1.09 5.04
C PRO A 277 -17.87 0.37 3.89
N PRO A 278 -17.12 -0.34 3.04
CA PRO A 278 -17.71 -1.07 1.93
C PRO A 278 -18.49 -2.30 2.46
N ALA A 279 -19.57 -2.64 1.78
CA ALA A 279 -20.29 -3.88 2.05
C ALA A 279 -19.48 -5.09 1.54
N LEU A 280 -19.40 -6.17 2.32
CA LEU A 280 -18.76 -7.40 1.84
C LEU A 280 -19.60 -8.05 0.74
N VAL A 281 -18.96 -8.43 -0.38
CA VAL A 281 -19.62 -9.13 -1.50
C VAL A 281 -20.02 -10.54 -1.11
N SER A 282 -19.17 -11.21 -0.35
CA SER A 282 -19.45 -12.55 0.19
C SER A 282 -19.49 -12.48 1.68
N THR A 283 -20.46 -13.17 2.26
CA THR A 283 -20.37 -13.54 3.67
C THR A 283 -19.01 -14.21 3.84
N ASP A 284 -18.25 -13.69 4.78
CA ASP A 284 -16.93 -14.18 5.11
C ASP A 284 -17.02 -15.63 5.63
N HIS A 285 -17.26 -16.55 4.72
CA HIS A 285 -17.22 -17.98 4.95
C HIS A 285 -15.76 -18.41 5.09
N LEU A 286 -15.05 -17.81 6.06
CA LEU A 286 -13.87 -18.48 6.57
C LEU A 286 -14.31 -19.88 6.95
N ARG A 287 -13.81 -20.88 6.23
CA ARG A 287 -13.97 -22.28 6.64
C ARG A 287 -13.56 -22.37 8.10
N LEU A 288 -14.23 -23.12 8.88
CA LEU A 288 -13.94 -23.30 10.32
C LEU A 288 -12.44 -23.52 10.55
N ARG A 289 -11.80 -24.27 9.65
CA ARG A 289 -10.35 -24.50 9.60
C ARG A 289 -9.52 -23.22 9.51
N ASP A 290 -9.98 -22.21 8.76
CA ASP A 290 -9.23 -20.95 8.60
C ASP A 290 -9.43 -20.06 9.83
N ARG A 291 -10.62 -20.10 10.46
CA ARG A 291 -10.89 -19.39 11.73
C ARG A 291 -10.04 -19.91 12.84
N THR A 292 -9.96 -21.24 12.99
CA THR A 292 -9.11 -21.89 14.03
C THR A 292 -7.63 -21.63 13.78
N ARG A 293 -7.18 -21.68 12.53
CA ARG A 293 -5.80 -21.35 12.15
C ARG A 293 -5.47 -19.90 12.48
N PHE A 294 -6.32 -18.95 12.11
CA PHE A 294 -6.07 -17.53 12.39
C PHE A 294 -6.10 -17.23 13.89
N ALA A 295 -7.01 -17.83 14.65
CA ALA A 295 -7.04 -17.71 16.10
C ALA A 295 -5.76 -18.29 16.75
N ALA A 296 -5.28 -19.45 16.30
CA ALA A 296 -4.03 -20.05 16.76
C ALA A 296 -2.81 -19.19 16.39
N GLU A 297 -2.76 -18.65 15.18
CA GLU A 297 -1.69 -17.74 14.74
C GLU A 297 -1.71 -16.43 15.53
N ASP A 298 -2.88 -15.89 15.88
CA ASP A 298 -3.01 -14.67 16.67
C ASP A 298 -2.61 -14.92 18.13
N LEU A 299 -2.99 -16.07 18.70
CA LEU A 299 -2.55 -16.48 20.04
C LEU A 299 -1.03 -16.65 20.10
N TRP A 300 -0.46 -17.39 19.16
CA TRP A 300 0.99 -17.60 19.07
C TRP A 300 1.77 -16.27 18.93
N TYR A 301 1.26 -15.37 18.08
CA TYR A 301 1.83 -14.03 17.92
C TYR A 301 1.76 -13.21 19.21
N THR A 302 0.61 -13.25 19.89
CA THR A 302 0.41 -12.54 21.17
C THR A 302 1.37 -13.07 22.24
N LEU A 303 1.57 -14.38 22.31
CA LEU A 303 2.53 -15.01 23.19
C LEU A 303 3.97 -14.59 22.85
N GLN A 304 4.38 -14.65 21.59
CA GLN A 304 5.71 -14.19 21.17
C GLN A 304 5.95 -12.71 21.46
N PHE A 305 4.95 -11.87 21.24
CA PHE A 305 5.05 -10.43 21.47
C PHE A 305 5.19 -10.12 22.97
N ASN A 306 4.43 -10.78 23.81
CA ASN A 306 4.51 -10.67 25.27
C ASN A 306 5.81 -11.25 25.82
N TRP A 307 6.23 -12.44 25.36
CA TRP A 307 7.52 -13.04 25.73
C TRP A 307 8.70 -12.18 25.29
N GLY A 308 8.64 -11.62 24.11
CA GLY A 308 9.66 -10.67 23.62
C GLY A 308 9.75 -9.41 24.48
N ARG A 309 8.65 -8.91 25.05
CA ARG A 309 8.63 -7.78 26.01
C ARG A 309 9.20 -8.18 27.36
N GLU A 310 8.76 -9.30 27.93
CA GLU A 310 9.28 -9.79 29.20
C GLU A 310 10.73 -10.23 29.11
N GLY A 311 11.13 -10.92 28.06
CA GLY A 311 12.53 -11.27 27.83
C GLY A 311 13.45 -10.06 27.67
N ARG A 312 12.96 -8.94 27.12
CA ARG A 312 13.71 -7.67 27.12
C ARG A 312 13.75 -7.00 28.49
N ARG A 313 12.64 -7.08 29.25
CA ARG A 313 12.58 -6.57 30.63
C ARG A 313 13.52 -7.34 31.55
N LEU A 314 13.53 -8.65 31.48
CA LEU A 314 14.45 -9.53 32.24
C LEU A 314 15.92 -9.32 31.84
N ARG A 315 16.24 -9.12 30.58
CA ARG A 315 17.60 -8.76 30.13
C ARG A 315 18.06 -7.42 30.69
N ARG A 316 17.19 -6.41 30.70
CA ARG A 316 17.49 -5.10 31.31
C ARG A 316 17.67 -5.18 32.84
N LEU A 317 16.91 -6.02 33.52
CA LEU A 317 17.08 -6.24 34.96
C LEU A 317 18.41 -6.96 35.25
N ARG A 318 18.77 -7.99 34.46
CA ARG A 318 20.07 -8.68 34.58
C ARG A 318 21.27 -7.79 34.26
N SER A 319 21.17 -6.86 33.32
CA SER A 319 22.25 -5.91 33.03
C SER A 319 22.41 -4.89 34.16
N ARG A 320 21.33 -4.44 34.78
CA ARG A 320 21.36 -3.54 35.93
C ARG A 320 21.95 -4.22 37.18
N SER A 321 21.57 -5.47 37.47
CA SER A 321 22.15 -6.19 38.61
C SER A 321 23.66 -6.49 38.44
N ARG A 322 24.14 -6.69 37.19
CA ARG A 322 25.57 -6.84 36.93
C ARG A 322 26.37 -5.54 37.11
N SER A 323 25.79 -4.40 36.73
CA SER A 323 26.46 -3.10 36.95
C SER A 323 26.50 -2.72 38.43
N THR A 324 25.48 -3.10 39.22
CA THR A 324 25.45 -2.85 40.67
C THR A 324 26.44 -3.76 41.44
N LEU A 325 26.70 -4.98 40.96
CA LEU A 325 27.69 -5.87 41.54
C LEU A 325 29.13 -5.49 41.19
N ALA A 326 29.34 -4.77 40.07
CA ALA A 326 30.67 -4.31 39.66
C ALA A 326 31.13 -3.01 40.37
N THR A 327 30.24 -2.39 41.16
CA THR A 327 30.53 -1.12 41.90
C THR A 327 30.68 -1.32 43.41
N LEU A 328 30.72 -2.57 43.91
CA LEU A 328 31.04 -2.81 45.29
C LEU A 328 32.58 -2.72 45.49
N PRO A 329 33.08 -1.85 46.39
CA PRO A 329 34.53 -1.78 46.63
C PRO A 329 35.03 -3.05 47.25
N ASP A 330 36.19 -3.55 46.77
CA ASP A 330 36.92 -4.67 47.35
C ASP A 330 37.34 -4.31 48.79
N SER A 331 36.53 -4.68 49.75
CA SER A 331 36.85 -4.56 51.13
C SER A 331 37.30 -5.94 51.66
N GLN A 332 38.60 -6.24 51.46
CA GLN A 332 39.32 -7.15 52.31
C GLN A 332 40.80 -7.17 51.94
N ASN A 333 41.56 -6.25 52.52
CA ASN A 333 42.91 -6.55 52.99
C ASN A 333 43.11 -5.89 54.35
N PRO A 334 43.34 -6.64 55.45
CA PRO A 334 43.74 -6.05 56.71
C PRO A 334 45.18 -5.55 56.62
N PRO A 335 45.52 -4.43 57.27
CA PRO A 335 46.90 -3.91 57.30
C PRO A 335 47.85 -4.81 58.12
N PRO A 336 49.15 -4.72 57.90
CA PRO A 336 50.17 -5.57 58.47
C PRO A 336 50.34 -5.36 59.99
#